data_5c3786e2ff287baaf5a9adf0f60c4c91
#
_entry.id   5c3786e2ff287baaf5a9adf0f60c4c91
#
_cell.length_a   1.000
_cell.length_b   1.000
_cell.length_c   1.000
_cell.angle_alpha   90.00
_cell.angle_beta   90.00
_cell.angle_gamma   90.00
#
_symmetry.space_group_name_H-M   'P 1'
#
loop_
_entity.id
_entity.type
_entity.pdbx_description
1 polymer ?
#
loop_
_entity_poly.entity_id
_entity_poly.type
_entity_poly.pdbx_seq_one_letter_code
_entity_poly.pdbx_strand_id
1 'polypeptide(L)'
;MGMEAYKIEHLNKSYADKTIFDNLDLSISEGEKIGLVGINGTGKSTLLKVIGGIDDDFTANVMHPNQYRIRYSSQKQDLNEDMTVFDAVLSSDTTTLRIIKQYEQAVQAYADDQSDKLFKRMMDAQDAMDQHDAWDYNAEIKTILSKLGIHDTTKYIKELSGGQQKRVVLAKTLIEQPDLLLLDEPTNHLDFESISWLINYVKQYPHTVLFVTHDRYFLNEVSTRIIELNRGKLASYPGNYESYIEMRAEREVTLQKQQQKQRALYKEELAWMRAGAKARTTKQQARINRFNDLENEVNQQYKDDKGELNLAYSRLGKQVFELEDLSKAINDKVLFEHLTEIIQKGERIGVVGPNGAGKTTLLNILSGEDQQFEGKLKTGQTVKVAYFKQTDETLDRDIRMIDYLREESEIAKEKDGTSVSITQLLERFLFPSATHGKKVYKLSGGEQKRLYLLRLLVHQPNVLLLDEPTNDLDTETLTILEDYIHTFGGTVITVSHDRYFLNKVAQSYWFIHDGQMEKIIGTFEDYESYKKSLDKNKSTLK
;
A
#
# COMPACT_ATOMS: atom_id res chain seq x y z
N MET A 1 5.41 -20.91 -23.90
CA MET A 1 6.37 -20.44 -22.88
C MET A 1 6.99 -19.20 -23.47
N GLY A 2 6.81 -18.02 -22.81
CA GLY A 2 7.48 -16.79 -23.24
C GLY A 2 9.00 -16.91 -23.04
N MET A 3 9.79 -16.14 -23.80
CA MET A 3 11.24 -16.08 -23.55
C MET A 3 11.48 -15.46 -22.16
N GLU A 4 12.43 -16.00 -21.41
CA GLU A 4 12.85 -15.41 -20.14
C GLU A 4 13.49 -14.05 -20.41
N ALA A 5 12.89 -12.98 -19.88
CA ALA A 5 13.39 -11.61 -20.07
C ALA A 5 14.39 -11.20 -18.98
N TYR A 6 14.22 -11.74 -17.75
CA TYR A 6 15.10 -11.48 -16.62
C TYR A 6 15.14 -12.69 -15.70
N LYS A 7 16.32 -13.08 -15.26
CA LYS A 7 16.50 -14.19 -14.33
C LYS A 7 17.55 -13.85 -13.28
N ILE A 8 17.26 -14.18 -12.04
CA ILE A 8 18.19 -14.10 -10.92
C ILE A 8 18.18 -15.46 -10.21
N GLU A 9 19.38 -16.04 -10.02
CA GLU A 9 19.57 -17.32 -9.37
C GLU A 9 20.48 -17.18 -8.16
N HIS A 10 20.19 -17.98 -7.13
CA HIS A 10 20.96 -18.06 -5.90
C HIS A 10 21.16 -16.72 -5.20
N LEU A 11 20.10 -15.87 -5.19
CA LEU A 11 20.17 -14.57 -4.54
C LEU A 11 20.27 -14.74 -3.02
N ASN A 12 21.38 -14.23 -2.48
CA ASN A 12 21.62 -14.15 -1.03
C ASN A 12 21.84 -12.69 -0.63
N LYS A 13 21.15 -12.25 0.41
CA LYS A 13 21.29 -10.92 0.97
C LYS A 13 20.99 -10.90 2.46
N SER A 14 21.82 -10.16 3.20
CA SER A 14 21.63 -9.94 4.65
C SER A 14 21.88 -8.47 4.98
N TYR A 15 21.14 -7.95 5.97
CA TYR A 15 21.44 -6.67 6.59
C TYR A 15 21.86 -6.93 8.05
N ALA A 16 23.11 -6.61 8.38
CA ALA A 16 23.72 -6.96 9.65
C ALA A 16 23.46 -8.45 9.99
N ASP A 17 22.76 -8.73 11.08
CA ASP A 17 22.47 -10.10 11.54
C ASP A 17 21.18 -10.71 10.97
N LYS A 18 20.45 -9.97 10.09
CA LYS A 18 19.18 -10.44 9.53
C LYS A 18 19.35 -10.87 8.09
N THR A 19 19.22 -12.17 7.82
CA THR A 19 19.10 -12.70 6.45
C THR A 19 17.74 -12.30 5.87
N ILE A 20 17.77 -11.67 4.69
CA ILE A 20 16.60 -11.24 3.95
C ILE A 20 16.25 -12.25 2.87
N PHE A 21 17.27 -12.66 2.08
CA PHE A 21 17.15 -13.69 1.05
C PHE A 21 18.18 -14.78 1.30
N ASP A 22 17.76 -16.03 1.15
CA ASP A 22 18.58 -17.22 1.31
C ASP A 22 18.33 -18.13 0.11
N ASN A 23 19.27 -18.11 -0.85
CA ASN A 23 19.22 -18.90 -2.07
C ASN A 23 17.90 -18.73 -2.85
N LEU A 24 17.51 -17.48 -3.11
CA LEU A 24 16.25 -17.14 -3.77
C LEU A 24 16.43 -17.13 -5.29
N ASP A 25 15.54 -17.81 -6.01
CA ASP A 25 15.49 -17.85 -7.47
C ASP A 25 14.23 -17.13 -7.98
N LEU A 26 14.38 -16.29 -9.01
CA LEU A 26 13.29 -15.58 -9.67
C LEU A 26 13.51 -15.58 -11.18
N SER A 27 12.48 -15.97 -11.93
CA SER A 27 12.44 -15.89 -13.40
C SER A 27 11.24 -15.05 -13.81
N ILE A 28 11.45 -14.12 -14.73
CA ILE A 28 10.45 -13.18 -15.25
C ILE A 28 10.39 -13.35 -16.77
N SER A 29 9.21 -13.58 -17.33
CA SER A 29 9.00 -13.70 -18.78
C SER A 29 8.65 -12.35 -19.39
N GLU A 30 8.91 -12.20 -20.68
CA GLU A 30 8.60 -10.98 -21.43
C GLU A 30 7.08 -10.70 -21.43
N GLY A 31 6.72 -9.44 -21.18
CA GLY A 31 5.33 -8.97 -21.18
C GLY A 31 4.50 -9.35 -19.95
N GLU A 32 5.06 -10.10 -18.98
CA GLU A 32 4.35 -10.42 -17.73
C GLU A 32 4.06 -9.18 -16.90
N LYS A 33 2.90 -9.21 -16.21
CA LYS A 33 2.53 -8.24 -15.19
C LYS A 33 2.50 -8.94 -13.84
N ILE A 34 3.57 -8.75 -13.06
CA ILE A 34 3.82 -9.53 -11.85
C ILE A 34 3.54 -8.69 -10.61
N GLY A 35 2.59 -9.12 -9.79
CA GLY A 35 2.35 -8.56 -8.46
C GLY A 35 3.22 -9.27 -7.42
N LEU A 36 4.07 -8.52 -6.69
CA LEU A 36 4.87 -9.04 -5.58
C LEU A 36 4.17 -8.71 -4.25
N VAL A 37 3.72 -9.74 -3.55
CA VAL A 37 3.00 -9.62 -2.28
C VAL A 37 3.78 -10.24 -1.12
N GLY A 38 3.43 -9.90 0.11
CA GLY A 38 4.03 -10.43 1.35
C GLY A 38 3.92 -9.44 2.49
N ILE A 39 4.14 -9.90 3.71
CA ILE A 39 4.08 -9.09 4.94
C ILE A 39 5.12 -7.95 4.88
N ASN A 40 4.83 -6.84 5.55
CA ASN A 40 5.79 -5.75 5.67
C ASN A 40 7.08 -6.20 6.36
N GLY A 41 8.22 -5.76 5.83
CA GLY A 41 9.55 -6.13 6.35
C GLY A 41 10.10 -7.48 5.85
N THR A 42 9.44 -8.15 4.89
CA THR A 42 9.94 -9.39 4.27
C THR A 42 11.01 -9.17 3.20
N GLY A 43 11.19 -7.93 2.72
CA GLY A 43 12.20 -7.59 1.72
C GLY A 43 11.66 -7.30 0.31
N LYS A 44 10.36 -7.03 0.13
CA LYS A 44 9.77 -6.71 -1.18
C LYS A 44 10.49 -5.56 -1.89
N SER A 45 10.58 -4.40 -1.25
CA SER A 45 11.30 -3.24 -1.81
C SER A 45 12.81 -3.48 -1.97
N THR A 46 13.40 -4.33 -1.11
CA THR A 46 14.80 -4.75 -1.26
C THR A 46 15.00 -5.57 -2.54
N LEU A 47 14.07 -6.49 -2.84
CA LEU A 47 14.12 -7.27 -4.07
C LEU A 47 14.00 -6.35 -5.31
N LEU A 48 13.07 -5.38 -5.29
CA LEU A 48 12.96 -4.40 -6.38
C LEU A 48 14.26 -3.58 -6.54
N LYS A 49 14.91 -3.17 -5.45
CA LYS A 49 16.18 -2.41 -5.49
C LYS A 49 17.34 -3.24 -6.06
N VAL A 50 17.41 -4.53 -5.69
CA VAL A 50 18.39 -5.47 -6.25
C VAL A 50 18.17 -5.63 -7.75
N ILE A 51 16.94 -5.88 -8.21
CA ILE A 51 16.61 -6.01 -9.63
C ILE A 51 16.86 -4.70 -10.38
N GLY A 52 16.55 -3.56 -9.75
CA GLY A 52 16.76 -2.22 -10.30
C GLY A 52 18.21 -1.73 -10.32
N GLY A 53 19.17 -2.52 -9.78
CA GLY A 53 20.59 -2.14 -9.72
C GLY A 53 20.88 -0.96 -8.79
N ILE A 54 20.03 -0.71 -7.77
CA ILE A 54 20.23 0.34 -6.78
C ILE A 54 20.96 -0.20 -5.55
N ASP A 55 20.79 -1.47 -5.27
CA ASP A 55 21.42 -2.16 -4.15
C ASP A 55 22.33 -3.24 -4.71
N ASP A 56 23.64 -3.04 -4.62
CA ASP A 56 24.68 -3.93 -5.18
C ASP A 56 25.28 -4.87 -4.11
N ASP A 57 24.88 -4.76 -2.85
CA ASP A 57 25.37 -5.58 -1.75
C ASP A 57 24.61 -6.91 -1.67
N PHE A 58 24.83 -7.79 -2.64
CA PHE A 58 24.23 -9.13 -2.69
C PHE A 58 25.11 -10.10 -3.48
N THR A 59 24.83 -11.40 -3.39
CA THR A 59 25.43 -12.43 -4.25
C THR A 59 24.32 -13.13 -5.03
N ALA A 60 24.45 -13.16 -6.36
CA ALA A 60 23.52 -13.85 -7.26
C ALA A 60 24.12 -14.02 -8.66
N ASN A 61 23.52 -14.91 -9.47
CA ASN A 61 23.70 -14.93 -10.91
C ASN A 61 22.54 -14.16 -11.55
N VAL A 62 22.83 -13.03 -12.21
CA VAL A 62 21.82 -12.23 -12.90
C VAL A 62 21.99 -12.37 -14.40
N MET A 63 20.91 -12.70 -15.09
CA MET A 63 20.86 -12.90 -16.54
C MET A 63 19.72 -12.09 -17.14
N HIS A 64 20.04 -11.25 -18.12
CA HIS A 64 19.09 -10.49 -18.93
C HIS A 64 19.70 -10.15 -20.29
N PRO A 65 18.92 -9.80 -21.32
CA PRO A 65 19.42 -9.39 -22.63
C PRO A 65 20.36 -8.18 -22.55
N ASN A 66 21.27 -8.07 -23.50
CA ASN A 66 22.11 -6.88 -23.63
C ASN A 66 21.25 -5.63 -23.88
N GLN A 67 21.63 -4.50 -23.28
CA GLN A 67 20.91 -3.23 -23.36
C GLN A 67 19.48 -3.26 -22.78
N TYR A 68 19.16 -4.22 -21.91
CA TYR A 68 17.88 -4.33 -21.23
C TYR A 68 17.71 -3.18 -20.23
N ARG A 69 16.75 -2.31 -20.50
CA ARG A 69 16.53 -1.09 -19.68
C ARG A 69 15.60 -1.43 -18.52
N ILE A 70 16.09 -1.29 -17.31
CA ILE A 70 15.32 -1.45 -16.09
C ILE A 70 15.14 -0.07 -15.47
N ARG A 71 13.92 0.27 -15.00
CA ARG A 71 13.65 1.48 -14.23
C ARG A 71 12.81 1.16 -13.01
N TYR A 72 13.20 1.78 -11.92
CA TYR A 72 12.57 1.59 -10.61
C TYR A 72 11.95 2.90 -10.13
N SER A 73 10.62 2.87 -9.92
CA SER A 73 9.89 3.94 -9.26
C SER A 73 9.87 3.69 -7.77
N SER A 74 10.74 4.33 -7.01
CA SER A 74 10.87 4.16 -5.57
C SER A 74 9.99 5.13 -4.78
N GLN A 75 9.74 4.78 -3.51
CA GLN A 75 9.08 5.69 -2.57
C GLN A 75 9.92 6.92 -2.21
N LYS A 76 11.26 6.82 -2.32
CA LYS A 76 12.23 7.88 -2.05
C LYS A 76 13.21 7.93 -3.21
N GLN A 77 12.98 8.76 -4.20
CA GLN A 77 14.02 9.11 -5.18
C GLN A 77 14.56 10.49 -4.85
N ASP A 78 15.89 10.64 -4.99
CA ASP A 78 16.56 11.92 -4.94
C ASP A 78 16.26 12.70 -6.23
N LEU A 79 15.10 13.33 -6.27
CA LEU A 79 14.84 14.37 -7.27
C LEU A 79 15.69 15.58 -6.88
N ASN A 80 16.38 16.14 -7.86
CA ASN A 80 17.11 17.40 -7.62
C ASN A 80 16.09 18.51 -7.32
N GLU A 81 16.11 19.01 -6.09
CA GLU A 81 15.17 20.00 -5.56
C GLU A 81 15.18 21.33 -6.32
N ASP A 82 16.31 21.66 -7.00
CA ASP A 82 16.48 22.88 -7.77
C ASP A 82 16.06 22.75 -9.24
N MET A 83 15.56 21.59 -9.66
CA MET A 83 14.95 21.41 -10.98
C MET A 83 13.46 21.75 -10.96
N THR A 84 12.96 22.21 -12.11
CA THR A 84 11.51 22.26 -12.33
C THR A 84 10.94 20.86 -12.53
N VAL A 85 9.63 20.69 -12.34
CA VAL A 85 8.94 19.43 -12.65
C VAL A 85 9.20 19.00 -14.09
N PHE A 86 9.13 19.96 -15.03
CA PHE A 86 9.39 19.72 -16.43
C PHE A 86 10.80 19.15 -16.68
N ASP A 87 11.81 19.79 -16.12
CA ASP A 87 13.19 19.35 -16.28
C ASP A 87 13.46 18.01 -15.62
N ALA A 88 12.85 17.75 -14.47
CA ALA A 88 13.00 16.49 -13.74
C ALA A 88 12.39 15.31 -14.51
N VAL A 89 11.20 15.49 -15.09
CA VAL A 89 10.49 14.45 -15.87
C VAL A 89 11.22 14.13 -17.17
N LEU A 90 11.76 15.15 -17.85
CA LEU A 90 12.48 15.01 -19.12
C LEU A 90 14.01 14.92 -18.94
N SER A 91 14.49 14.51 -17.77
CA SER A 91 15.93 14.40 -17.46
C SER A 91 16.60 13.13 -18.01
N SER A 92 15.89 12.26 -18.71
CA SER A 92 16.44 11.04 -19.30
C SER A 92 17.31 11.32 -20.53
N ASP A 93 18.34 10.49 -20.72
CA ASP A 93 19.32 10.63 -21.83
C ASP A 93 18.85 10.11 -23.20
N THR A 94 17.57 9.74 -23.35
CA THR A 94 17.07 9.27 -24.65
C THR A 94 17.00 10.43 -25.65
N THR A 95 17.37 10.15 -26.90
CA THR A 95 17.39 11.16 -27.97
C THR A 95 16.03 11.83 -28.14
N THR A 96 14.95 11.03 -28.12
CA THR A 96 13.58 11.53 -28.28
C THR A 96 13.18 12.50 -27.16
N LEU A 97 13.44 12.16 -25.89
CA LEU A 97 13.12 13.03 -24.76
C LEU A 97 13.92 14.33 -24.77
N ARG A 98 15.18 14.28 -25.24
CA ARG A 98 16.00 15.48 -25.41
C ARG A 98 15.44 16.41 -26.47
N ILE A 99 14.96 15.87 -27.60
CA ILE A 99 14.32 16.66 -28.67
C ILE A 99 13.03 17.30 -28.17
N ILE A 100 12.17 16.55 -27.49
CA ILE A 100 10.94 17.06 -26.90
C ILE A 100 11.23 18.17 -25.90
N LYS A 101 12.23 17.99 -25.03
CA LYS A 101 12.67 19.01 -24.08
C LYS A 101 13.12 20.31 -24.78
N GLN A 102 13.92 20.19 -25.84
CA GLN A 102 14.39 21.33 -26.62
C GLN A 102 13.24 22.07 -27.30
N TYR A 103 12.26 21.32 -27.83
CA TYR A 103 11.08 21.91 -28.45
C TYR A 103 10.22 22.67 -27.43
N GLU A 104 9.84 22.06 -26.30
CA GLU A 104 9.02 22.72 -25.29
C GLU A 104 9.73 23.96 -24.70
N GLN A 105 11.05 23.91 -24.48
CA GLN A 105 11.84 25.06 -24.04
C GLN A 105 11.89 26.16 -25.10
N ALA A 106 11.96 25.81 -26.38
CA ALA A 106 11.96 26.79 -27.45
C ALA A 106 10.59 27.47 -27.61
N VAL A 107 9.52 26.69 -27.46
CA VAL A 107 8.14 27.22 -27.46
C VAL A 107 7.93 28.21 -26.32
N GLN A 108 8.34 27.83 -25.09
CA GLN A 108 8.22 28.69 -23.93
C GLN A 108 9.03 29.97 -24.08
N ALA A 109 10.28 29.87 -24.52
CA ALA A 109 11.14 31.05 -24.75
C ALA A 109 10.55 32.01 -25.79
N TYR A 110 9.93 31.47 -26.85
CA TYR A 110 9.26 32.32 -27.87
C TYR A 110 7.96 32.93 -27.34
N ALA A 111 7.26 32.25 -26.45
CA ALA A 111 6.07 32.84 -25.81
C ALA A 111 6.42 34.02 -24.89
N ASP A 112 7.58 33.97 -24.22
CA ASP A 112 8.07 35.02 -23.32
C ASP A 112 8.68 36.22 -24.10
N ASP A 113 9.38 35.97 -25.23
CA ASP A 113 10.02 36.98 -26.08
C ASP A 113 9.88 36.60 -27.56
N GLN A 114 8.99 37.27 -28.27
CA GLN A 114 8.64 37.02 -29.67
C GLN A 114 9.70 37.56 -30.66
N SER A 115 10.99 37.40 -30.38
CA SER A 115 12.06 37.79 -31.26
C SER A 115 12.26 36.82 -32.43
N ASP A 116 12.70 37.32 -33.59
CA ASP A 116 12.99 36.51 -34.79
C ASP A 116 14.00 35.39 -34.52
N LYS A 117 14.93 35.63 -33.61
CA LYS A 117 15.92 34.61 -33.20
C LYS A 117 15.28 33.42 -32.47
N LEU A 118 14.34 33.69 -31.55
CA LEU A 118 13.63 32.66 -30.80
C LEU A 118 12.60 31.97 -31.69
N PHE A 119 11.96 32.67 -32.61
CA PHE A 119 11.12 32.05 -33.63
C PHE A 119 11.89 31.03 -34.46
N LYS A 120 13.08 31.41 -34.97
CA LYS A 120 13.92 30.47 -35.72
C LYS A 120 14.30 29.24 -34.88
N ARG A 121 14.70 29.43 -33.61
CA ARG A 121 15.02 28.34 -32.72
C ARG A 121 13.82 27.38 -32.49
N MET A 122 12.62 27.94 -32.40
CA MET A 122 11.38 27.15 -32.26
C MET A 122 11.13 26.34 -33.55
N MET A 123 11.30 26.95 -34.74
CA MET A 123 11.14 26.24 -36.01
C MET A 123 12.18 25.13 -36.18
N ASP A 124 13.45 25.38 -35.86
CA ASP A 124 14.51 24.37 -35.92
C ASP A 124 14.21 23.17 -34.97
N ALA A 125 13.64 23.47 -33.79
CA ALA A 125 13.23 22.44 -32.84
C ALA A 125 11.98 21.66 -33.30
N GLN A 126 11.04 22.33 -33.98
CA GLN A 126 9.88 21.72 -34.62
C GLN A 126 10.32 20.75 -35.73
N ASP A 127 11.24 21.17 -36.59
CA ASP A 127 11.78 20.30 -37.64
C ASP A 127 12.44 19.05 -37.06
N ALA A 128 13.10 19.16 -35.89
CA ALA A 128 13.66 18.01 -35.17
C ALA A 128 12.57 17.08 -34.64
N MET A 129 11.43 17.61 -34.13
CA MET A 129 10.26 16.83 -33.74
C MET A 129 9.69 16.02 -34.90
N ASP A 130 9.54 16.65 -36.07
CA ASP A 130 9.05 16.02 -37.31
C ASP A 130 10.00 14.92 -37.80
N GLN A 131 11.31 15.16 -37.80
CA GLN A 131 12.32 14.21 -38.25
C GLN A 131 12.39 12.95 -37.38
N HIS A 132 12.06 13.06 -36.09
CA HIS A 132 12.12 11.97 -35.13
C HIS A 132 10.75 11.40 -34.75
N ASP A 133 9.67 11.83 -35.43
CA ASP A 133 8.29 11.40 -35.17
C ASP A 133 7.89 11.49 -33.68
N ALA A 134 8.30 12.60 -33.04
CA ALA A 134 8.24 12.75 -31.58
C ALA A 134 6.92 13.32 -31.05
N TRP A 135 5.97 13.68 -31.93
CA TRP A 135 4.71 14.34 -31.53
C TRP A 135 3.80 13.48 -30.69
N ASP A 136 3.59 12.21 -31.10
CA ASP A 136 2.72 11.28 -30.37
C ASP A 136 3.27 11.04 -28.98
N TYR A 137 4.60 10.91 -28.88
CA TYR A 137 5.26 10.72 -27.58
C TYR A 137 5.15 11.96 -26.69
N ASN A 138 5.25 13.17 -27.25
CA ASN A 138 5.01 14.41 -26.50
C ASN A 138 3.56 14.52 -26.01
N ALA A 139 2.58 14.10 -26.82
CA ALA A 139 1.18 14.04 -26.41
C ALA A 139 0.94 13.02 -25.29
N GLU A 140 1.60 11.87 -25.36
CA GLU A 140 1.57 10.86 -24.31
C GLU A 140 2.14 11.40 -22.98
N ILE A 141 3.30 12.08 -23.02
CA ILE A 141 3.90 12.72 -21.84
C ILE A 141 2.91 13.68 -21.17
N LYS A 142 2.28 14.57 -21.94
CA LYS A 142 1.27 15.51 -21.42
C LYS A 142 0.08 14.79 -20.81
N THR A 143 -0.33 13.69 -21.42
CA THR A 143 -1.42 12.84 -20.91
C THR A 143 -1.03 12.19 -19.58
N ILE A 144 0.16 11.58 -19.48
CA ILE A 144 0.66 10.97 -18.24
C ILE A 144 0.70 12.02 -17.11
N LEU A 145 1.26 13.20 -17.36
CA LEU A 145 1.35 14.28 -16.37
C LEU A 145 -0.04 14.72 -15.91
N SER A 146 -0.95 14.98 -16.83
CA SER A 146 -2.32 15.41 -16.53
C SER A 146 -3.08 14.34 -15.71
N LYS A 147 -2.99 13.08 -16.11
CA LYS A 147 -3.68 11.97 -15.43
C LYS A 147 -3.13 11.67 -14.04
N LEU A 148 -1.88 11.97 -13.78
CA LEU A 148 -1.28 11.93 -12.44
C LEU A 148 -1.50 13.24 -11.64
N GLY A 149 -2.31 14.18 -12.17
CA GLY A 149 -2.63 15.43 -11.49
C GLY A 149 -1.44 16.39 -11.37
N ILE A 150 -0.52 16.34 -12.34
CA ILE A 150 0.63 17.23 -12.46
C ILE A 150 0.28 18.25 -13.55
N HIS A 151 -0.32 19.37 -13.14
CA HIS A 151 -0.80 20.41 -14.09
C HIS A 151 0.19 21.55 -14.28
N ASP A 152 0.96 21.88 -13.25
CA ASP A 152 1.95 22.95 -13.27
C ASP A 152 3.36 22.37 -13.28
N THR A 153 3.94 22.30 -14.46
CA THR A 153 5.29 21.76 -14.68
C THR A 153 6.40 22.79 -14.48
N THR A 154 6.05 24.05 -14.22
CA THR A 154 7.01 25.15 -14.02
C THR A 154 7.50 25.25 -12.58
N LYS A 155 6.77 24.67 -11.61
CA LYS A 155 7.15 24.61 -10.20
C LYS A 155 8.45 23.87 -9.98
N TYR A 156 9.21 24.31 -8.99
CA TYR A 156 10.39 23.60 -8.52
C TYR A 156 10.01 22.39 -7.66
N ILE A 157 10.82 21.34 -7.71
CA ILE A 157 10.58 20.11 -6.95
C ILE A 157 10.47 20.39 -5.44
N LYS A 158 11.27 21.31 -4.89
CA LYS A 158 11.22 21.74 -3.48
C LYS A 158 9.88 22.39 -3.05
N GLU A 159 9.09 22.88 -3.99
CA GLU A 159 7.79 23.51 -3.73
C GLU A 159 6.65 22.49 -3.66
N LEU A 160 6.93 21.23 -4.01
CA LEU A 160 5.95 20.17 -4.06
C LEU A 160 5.83 19.45 -2.71
N SER A 161 4.60 19.03 -2.37
CA SER A 161 4.39 18.10 -1.26
C SER A 161 5.03 16.73 -1.56
N GLY A 162 5.32 15.94 -0.53
CA GLY A 162 5.89 14.59 -0.69
C GLY A 162 5.04 13.69 -1.62
N GLY A 163 3.72 13.77 -1.55
CA GLY A 163 2.83 13.04 -2.47
C GLY A 163 2.92 13.53 -3.91
N GLN A 164 3.10 14.84 -4.13
CA GLN A 164 3.32 15.39 -5.47
C GLN A 164 4.67 14.96 -6.04
N GLN A 165 5.73 14.96 -5.23
CA GLN A 165 7.06 14.48 -5.64
C GLN A 165 7.01 13.01 -6.07
N LYS A 166 6.31 12.14 -5.32
CA LYS A 166 6.11 10.73 -5.69
C LYS A 166 5.40 10.57 -7.05
N ARG A 167 4.39 11.41 -7.32
CA ARG A 167 3.71 11.42 -8.62
C ARG A 167 4.64 11.84 -9.77
N VAL A 168 5.54 12.78 -9.52
CA VAL A 168 6.56 13.20 -10.51
C VAL A 168 7.53 12.06 -10.80
N VAL A 169 7.97 11.34 -9.76
CA VAL A 169 8.83 10.14 -9.91
C VAL A 169 8.13 9.07 -10.74
N LEU A 170 6.87 8.77 -10.43
CA LEU A 170 6.08 7.81 -11.18
C LEU A 170 5.94 8.25 -12.65
N ALA A 171 5.57 9.51 -12.91
CA ALA A 171 5.47 10.06 -14.26
C ALA A 171 6.78 9.89 -15.05
N LYS A 172 7.91 10.28 -14.45
CA LYS A 172 9.24 10.10 -15.06
C LYS A 172 9.51 8.65 -15.45
N THR A 173 9.23 7.72 -14.54
CA THR A 173 9.49 6.30 -14.77
C THR A 173 8.60 5.72 -15.88
N LEU A 174 7.33 6.13 -15.95
CA LEU A 174 6.41 5.72 -17.01
C LEU A 174 6.80 6.29 -18.38
N ILE A 175 7.22 7.55 -18.41
CA ILE A 175 7.66 8.27 -19.62
C ILE A 175 8.91 7.62 -20.22
N GLU A 176 9.81 7.07 -19.43
CA GLU A 176 11.02 6.42 -19.94
C GLU A 176 10.77 5.10 -20.68
N GLN A 177 9.61 4.50 -20.54
CA GLN A 177 9.19 3.24 -21.18
C GLN A 177 10.29 2.15 -21.18
N PRO A 178 10.72 1.67 -20.00
CA PRO A 178 11.76 0.63 -19.89
C PRO A 178 11.25 -0.75 -20.32
N ASP A 179 12.18 -1.68 -20.60
CA ASP A 179 11.87 -3.09 -20.91
C ASP A 179 11.37 -3.85 -19.67
N LEU A 180 11.87 -3.46 -18.48
CA LEU A 180 11.35 -3.90 -17.18
C LEU A 180 11.04 -2.69 -16.29
N LEU A 181 9.76 -2.49 -16.05
CA LEU A 181 9.22 -1.44 -15.18
C LEU A 181 9.03 -2.00 -13.77
N LEU A 182 9.73 -1.40 -12.79
CA LEU A 182 9.62 -1.75 -11.37
C LEU A 182 8.86 -0.66 -10.64
N LEU A 183 7.70 -1.00 -10.04
CA LEU A 183 6.84 -0.05 -9.33
C LEU A 183 6.73 -0.44 -7.85
N ASP A 184 7.12 0.45 -6.95
CA ASP A 184 7.00 0.24 -5.50
C ASP A 184 5.89 1.15 -4.93
N GLU A 185 4.75 0.55 -4.60
CA GLU A 185 3.54 1.21 -4.12
C GLU A 185 3.04 2.35 -5.05
N PRO A 186 2.81 2.07 -6.35
CA PRO A 186 2.48 3.12 -7.32
C PRO A 186 1.09 3.74 -7.11
N THR A 187 0.20 3.09 -6.38
CA THR A 187 -1.16 3.56 -6.10
C THR A 187 -1.23 4.54 -4.92
N ASN A 188 -0.19 4.58 -4.08
CA ASN A 188 -0.16 5.46 -2.92
C ASN A 188 -0.22 6.94 -3.33
N HIS A 189 -1.05 7.72 -2.66
CA HIS A 189 -1.30 9.15 -2.91
C HIS A 189 -1.97 9.48 -4.26
N LEU A 190 -2.47 8.46 -4.99
CA LEU A 190 -3.31 8.64 -6.16
C LEU A 190 -4.79 8.59 -5.76
N ASP A 191 -5.62 9.36 -6.46
CA ASP A 191 -7.07 9.25 -6.35
C ASP A 191 -7.62 8.16 -7.28
N PHE A 192 -8.91 7.85 -7.14
CA PHE A 192 -9.56 6.80 -7.94
C PHE A 192 -9.43 6.97 -9.45
N GLU A 193 -9.40 8.21 -9.96
CA GLU A 193 -9.27 8.46 -11.40
C GLU A 193 -7.87 8.14 -11.89
N SER A 194 -6.87 8.62 -11.16
CA SER A 194 -5.47 8.34 -11.43
C SER A 194 -5.15 6.85 -11.31
N ILE A 195 -5.69 6.14 -10.29
CA ILE A 195 -5.53 4.69 -10.14
C ILE A 195 -6.19 3.96 -11.32
N SER A 196 -7.42 4.31 -11.69
CA SER A 196 -8.13 3.68 -12.82
C SER A 196 -7.39 3.88 -14.14
N TRP A 197 -6.83 5.06 -14.35
CA TRP A 197 -5.99 5.34 -15.52
C TRP A 197 -4.69 4.52 -15.48
N LEU A 198 -4.01 4.45 -14.33
CA LEU A 198 -2.76 3.69 -14.18
C LEU A 198 -2.97 2.20 -14.43
N ILE A 199 -4.09 1.63 -13.95
CA ILE A 199 -4.48 0.24 -14.24
C ILE A 199 -4.54 0.03 -15.76
N ASN A 200 -5.26 0.89 -16.49
CA ASN A 200 -5.39 0.76 -17.95
C ASN A 200 -4.03 0.94 -18.65
N TYR A 201 -3.22 1.87 -18.20
CA TYR A 201 -1.87 2.10 -18.73
C TYR A 201 -0.99 0.87 -18.56
N VAL A 202 -0.92 0.29 -17.35
CA VAL A 202 -0.09 -0.89 -17.08
C VAL A 202 -0.61 -2.14 -17.78
N LYS A 203 -1.92 -2.32 -17.91
CA LYS A 203 -2.50 -3.41 -18.72
C LYS A 203 -2.07 -3.35 -20.18
N GLN A 204 -2.03 -2.15 -20.76
CA GLN A 204 -1.66 -1.92 -22.16
C GLN A 204 -0.15 -1.78 -22.37
N TYR A 205 0.64 -1.66 -21.29
CA TYR A 205 2.07 -1.50 -21.37
C TYR A 205 2.72 -2.69 -22.11
N PRO A 206 3.48 -2.46 -23.20
CA PRO A 206 3.93 -3.55 -24.06
C PRO A 206 4.98 -4.46 -23.42
N HIS A 207 5.74 -3.93 -22.45
CA HIS A 207 6.84 -4.63 -21.82
C HIS A 207 6.47 -5.21 -20.46
N THR A 208 7.45 -5.73 -19.74
CA THR A 208 7.29 -6.40 -18.46
C THR A 208 7.13 -5.42 -17.31
N VAL A 209 6.24 -5.72 -16.37
CA VAL A 209 6.05 -4.92 -15.16
C VAL A 209 6.11 -5.83 -13.93
N LEU A 210 6.95 -5.47 -12.98
CA LEU A 210 6.98 -6.07 -11.64
C LEU A 210 6.61 -4.97 -10.63
N PHE A 211 5.59 -5.20 -9.84
CA PHE A 211 5.12 -4.19 -8.91
C PHE A 211 4.81 -4.73 -7.53
N VAL A 212 5.01 -3.89 -6.53
CA VAL A 212 4.58 -4.09 -5.14
C VAL A 212 3.44 -3.13 -4.88
N THR A 213 2.33 -3.61 -4.39
CA THR A 213 1.24 -2.76 -3.90
C THR A 213 0.39 -3.49 -2.88
N HIS A 214 -0.23 -2.73 -1.98
CA HIS A 214 -1.25 -3.19 -1.05
C HIS A 214 -2.68 -2.99 -1.60
N ASP A 215 -2.82 -2.30 -2.72
CA ASP A 215 -4.09 -2.12 -3.44
C ASP A 215 -4.50 -3.44 -4.13
N ARG A 216 -5.46 -4.13 -3.52
CA ARG A 216 -5.96 -5.42 -4.00
C ARG A 216 -6.71 -5.31 -5.31
N TYR A 217 -7.36 -4.16 -5.56
CA TYR A 217 -8.04 -3.91 -6.81
C TYR A 217 -7.03 -3.77 -7.95
N PHE A 218 -5.96 -3.02 -7.74
CA PHE A 218 -4.85 -2.92 -8.69
C PHE A 218 -4.22 -4.30 -8.96
N LEU A 219 -3.92 -5.07 -7.90
CA LEU A 219 -3.41 -6.44 -8.02
C LEU A 219 -4.35 -7.32 -8.85
N ASN A 220 -5.67 -7.27 -8.59
CA ASN A 220 -6.64 -8.10 -9.28
C ASN A 220 -6.75 -7.77 -10.77
N GLU A 221 -6.77 -6.48 -11.09
CA GLU A 221 -6.96 -5.99 -12.44
C GLU A 221 -5.72 -6.13 -13.33
N VAL A 222 -4.52 -6.01 -12.76
CA VAL A 222 -3.28 -5.88 -13.52
C VAL A 222 -2.49 -7.20 -13.59
N SER A 223 -2.49 -8.00 -12.51
CA SER A 223 -1.59 -9.16 -12.43
C SER A 223 -1.97 -10.27 -13.39
N THR A 224 -0.97 -10.79 -14.08
CA THR A 224 -1.02 -12.07 -14.81
C THR A 224 -0.44 -13.21 -13.98
N ARG A 225 0.39 -12.86 -13.01
CA ARG A 225 1.01 -13.75 -12.02
C ARG A 225 1.26 -12.99 -10.73
N ILE A 226 1.05 -13.66 -9.60
CA ILE A 226 1.41 -13.14 -8.28
C ILE A 226 2.55 -13.96 -7.70
N ILE A 227 3.53 -13.27 -7.12
CA ILE A 227 4.64 -13.85 -6.38
C ILE A 227 4.54 -13.44 -4.93
N GLU A 228 4.46 -14.41 -4.04
CA GLU A 228 4.45 -14.19 -2.58
C GLU A 228 5.87 -14.35 -2.04
N LEU A 229 6.38 -13.30 -1.40
CA LEU A 229 7.64 -13.33 -0.66
C LEU A 229 7.37 -13.57 0.82
N ASN A 230 7.80 -14.74 1.31
CA ASN A 230 7.63 -15.13 2.69
C ASN A 230 8.90 -15.78 3.24
N ARG A 231 9.46 -15.20 4.31
CA ARG A 231 10.67 -15.71 5.00
C ARG A 231 11.84 -16.00 4.05
N GLY A 232 12.11 -15.09 3.11
CA GLY A 232 13.21 -15.21 2.15
C GLY A 232 12.97 -16.21 1.01
N LYS A 233 11.77 -16.77 0.90
CA LYS A 233 11.38 -17.70 -0.18
C LYS A 233 10.27 -17.10 -1.03
N LEU A 234 10.27 -17.45 -2.32
CA LEU A 234 9.22 -17.08 -3.25
C LEU A 234 8.26 -18.24 -3.50
N ALA A 235 6.98 -17.93 -3.55
CA ALA A 235 5.94 -18.82 -4.07
C ALA A 235 5.22 -18.12 -5.21
N SER A 236 5.08 -18.81 -6.35
CA SER A 236 4.47 -18.26 -7.56
C SER A 236 3.06 -18.82 -7.76
N TYR A 237 2.13 -17.93 -8.08
CA TYR A 237 0.73 -18.24 -8.31
C TYR A 237 0.31 -17.64 -9.66
N PRO A 238 -0.13 -18.44 -10.64
CA PRO A 238 -0.64 -17.93 -11.90
C PRO A 238 -1.99 -17.24 -11.69
N GLY A 239 -2.24 -16.17 -12.47
CA GLY A 239 -3.49 -15.44 -12.43
C GLY A 239 -3.44 -14.17 -11.60
N ASN A 240 -4.61 -13.67 -11.25
CA ASN A 240 -4.86 -12.43 -10.53
C ASN A 240 -4.93 -12.61 -9.01
N TYR A 241 -5.32 -11.56 -8.29
CA TYR A 241 -5.38 -11.59 -6.82
C TYR A 241 -6.44 -12.56 -6.28
N GLU A 242 -7.59 -12.68 -6.91
CA GLU A 242 -8.64 -13.64 -6.52
C GLU A 242 -8.13 -15.07 -6.63
N SER A 243 -7.53 -15.43 -7.78
CA SER A 243 -6.92 -16.74 -7.99
C SER A 243 -5.82 -17.04 -6.98
N TYR A 244 -5.02 -16.03 -6.63
CA TYR A 244 -3.99 -16.15 -5.60
C TYR A 244 -4.58 -16.51 -4.23
N ILE A 245 -5.65 -15.82 -3.81
CA ILE A 245 -6.29 -16.07 -2.51
C ILE A 245 -6.85 -17.49 -2.44
N GLU A 246 -7.51 -17.96 -3.51
CA GLU A 246 -8.04 -19.33 -3.58
C GLU A 246 -6.92 -20.38 -3.48
N MET A 247 -5.89 -20.26 -4.34
CA MET A 247 -4.76 -21.20 -4.33
C MET A 247 -3.97 -21.17 -3.02
N ARG A 248 -3.83 -19.98 -2.40
CA ARG A 248 -3.20 -19.84 -1.08
C ARG A 248 -4.01 -20.56 -0.01
N ALA A 249 -5.34 -20.38 0.00
CA ALA A 249 -6.22 -21.05 0.96
C ALA A 249 -6.13 -22.58 0.83
N GLU A 250 -6.16 -23.13 -0.39
CA GLU A 250 -5.98 -24.57 -0.65
C GLU A 250 -4.61 -25.07 -0.16
N ARG A 251 -3.56 -24.31 -0.41
CA ARG A 251 -2.22 -24.61 0.06
C ARG A 251 -2.13 -24.60 1.57
N GLU A 252 -2.73 -23.62 2.24
CA GLU A 252 -2.77 -23.55 3.72
C GLU A 252 -3.50 -24.77 4.32
N VAL A 253 -4.65 -25.17 3.76
CA VAL A 253 -5.37 -26.39 4.18
C VAL A 253 -4.51 -27.65 4.01
N THR A 254 -3.79 -27.74 2.91
CA THR A 254 -2.88 -28.86 2.63
C THR A 254 -1.72 -28.90 3.62
N LEU A 255 -1.11 -27.76 3.88
CA LEU A 255 -0.04 -27.62 4.88
C LEU A 255 -0.52 -27.95 6.29
N GLN A 256 -1.70 -27.49 6.69
CA GLN A 256 -2.28 -27.82 7.99
C GLN A 256 -2.49 -29.33 8.15
N LYS A 257 -3.02 -30.02 7.13
CA LYS A 257 -3.16 -31.48 7.14
C LYS A 257 -1.81 -32.19 7.25
N GLN A 258 -0.78 -31.70 6.55
CA GLN A 258 0.57 -32.24 6.66
C GLN A 258 1.16 -32.01 8.06
N GLN A 259 1.00 -30.81 8.61
CA GLN A 259 1.44 -30.47 9.97
C GLN A 259 0.74 -31.34 11.04
N GLN A 260 -0.58 -31.57 10.90
CA GLN A 260 -1.30 -32.46 11.81
C GLN A 260 -0.75 -33.87 11.75
N LYS A 261 -0.44 -34.41 10.57
CA LYS A 261 0.20 -35.71 10.40
C LYS A 261 1.59 -35.76 11.04
N GLN A 262 2.40 -34.72 10.82
CA GLN A 262 3.74 -34.62 11.44
C GLN A 262 3.66 -34.52 12.95
N ARG A 263 2.70 -33.73 13.50
CA ARG A 263 2.46 -33.67 14.97
C ARG A 263 2.01 -35.00 15.53
N ALA A 264 1.18 -35.75 14.84
CA ALA A 264 0.76 -37.08 15.24
C ALA A 264 1.96 -38.06 15.28
N LEU A 265 2.76 -38.06 14.20
CA LEU A 265 3.98 -38.86 14.12
C LEU A 265 5.00 -38.47 15.21
N TYR A 266 5.18 -37.16 15.44
CA TYR A 266 6.05 -36.68 16.53
C TYR A 266 5.60 -37.19 17.90
N LYS A 267 4.29 -37.17 18.18
CA LYS A 267 3.74 -37.73 19.45
C LYS A 267 4.04 -39.22 19.60
N GLU A 268 3.89 -40.00 18.54
CA GLU A 268 4.21 -41.42 18.52
C GLU A 268 5.72 -41.66 18.74
N GLU A 269 6.57 -40.94 18.02
CA GLU A 269 8.01 -41.07 18.15
C GLU A 269 8.52 -40.57 19.51
N LEU A 270 7.91 -39.51 20.07
CA LEU A 270 8.20 -39.01 21.42
C LEU A 270 7.83 -40.07 22.50
N ALA A 271 6.67 -40.72 22.35
CA ALA A 271 6.27 -41.80 23.24
C ALA A 271 7.27 -42.96 23.18
N TRP A 272 7.73 -43.34 21.99
CA TRP A 272 8.76 -44.35 21.79
C TRP A 272 10.11 -43.94 22.42
N MET A 273 10.53 -42.70 22.26
CA MET A 273 11.75 -42.14 22.90
C MET A 273 11.68 -42.20 24.42
N ARG A 274 10.52 -41.80 25.01
CA ARG A 274 10.28 -41.83 26.46
C ARG A 274 10.23 -43.25 27.05
N ALA A 275 9.85 -44.24 26.25
CA ALA A 275 9.86 -45.64 26.66
C ALA A 275 11.28 -46.27 26.76
N GLY A 276 12.33 -45.47 26.63
CA GLY A 276 13.72 -45.90 26.89
C GLY A 276 14.41 -46.54 25.71
N ALA A 277 14.31 -45.92 24.54
CA ALA A 277 15.02 -46.31 23.32
C ALA A 277 16.56 -46.37 23.54
N LYS A 278 17.12 -47.55 23.69
CA LYS A 278 18.57 -47.75 23.80
C LYS A 278 19.18 -47.86 22.42
N ALA A 279 20.01 -46.90 22.04
CA ALA A 279 20.72 -46.85 20.74
C ALA A 279 21.78 -47.98 20.63
N ARG A 280 21.34 -49.23 20.48
CA ARG A 280 22.24 -50.40 20.35
C ARG A 280 22.41 -50.89 18.92
N THR A 281 21.66 -50.35 17.95
CA THR A 281 21.75 -50.76 16.55
C THR A 281 21.72 -49.55 15.61
N THR A 282 22.34 -49.65 14.41
CA THR A 282 22.35 -48.61 13.37
C THR A 282 20.93 -48.19 12.98
N LYS A 283 19.95 -49.09 13.03
CA LYS A 283 18.54 -48.81 12.71
C LYS A 283 17.87 -47.92 13.77
N GLN A 284 18.23 -48.07 15.03
CA GLN A 284 17.73 -47.25 16.14
C GLN A 284 18.36 -45.85 16.11
N GLN A 285 19.64 -45.74 15.78
CA GLN A 285 20.31 -44.44 15.61
C GLN A 285 19.69 -43.61 14.48
N ALA A 286 19.39 -44.23 13.34
CA ALA A 286 18.71 -43.58 12.21
C ALA A 286 17.27 -43.12 12.59
N ARG A 287 16.58 -43.78 13.50
CA ARG A 287 15.27 -43.38 14.01
C ARG A 287 15.37 -42.19 14.98
N ILE A 288 16.39 -42.17 15.85
CA ILE A 288 16.69 -41.03 16.74
C ILE A 288 17.02 -39.81 15.93
N ASN A 289 17.85 -39.91 14.88
CA ASN A 289 18.16 -38.76 14.01
C ASN A 289 16.90 -38.22 13.34
N ARG A 290 16.04 -39.07 12.78
CA ARG A 290 14.75 -38.68 12.22
C ARG A 290 13.82 -38.02 13.25
N PHE A 291 13.83 -38.47 14.48
CA PHE A 291 13.08 -37.82 15.56
C PHE A 291 13.58 -36.39 15.83
N ASN A 292 14.90 -36.19 15.90
CA ASN A 292 15.48 -34.88 16.12
C ASN A 292 15.16 -33.90 14.95
N ASP A 293 15.18 -34.41 13.72
CA ASP A 293 14.78 -33.61 12.53
C ASP A 293 13.30 -33.24 12.63
N LEU A 294 12.42 -34.20 12.95
CA LEU A 294 10.98 -33.99 13.13
C LEU A 294 10.67 -33.05 14.29
N GLU A 295 11.41 -33.15 15.41
CA GLU A 295 11.30 -32.24 16.54
C GLU A 295 11.62 -30.79 16.15
N ASN A 296 12.69 -30.59 15.39
CA ASN A 296 13.07 -29.28 14.90
C ASN A 296 11.99 -28.69 13.96
N GLU A 297 11.44 -29.49 13.04
CA GLU A 297 10.36 -29.10 12.15
C GLU A 297 9.08 -28.72 12.93
N VAL A 298 8.65 -29.55 13.86
CA VAL A 298 7.45 -29.31 14.69
C VAL A 298 7.61 -28.08 15.57
N ASN A 299 8.80 -27.85 16.17
CA ASN A 299 9.06 -26.68 16.99
C ASN A 299 9.07 -25.36 16.20
N GLN A 300 9.44 -25.39 14.92
CA GLN A 300 9.32 -24.24 14.02
C GLN A 300 7.86 -23.90 13.68
N GLN A 301 6.97 -24.91 13.65
CA GLN A 301 5.54 -24.75 13.31
C GLN A 301 4.68 -24.15 14.43
N TYR A 302 5.09 -24.24 15.70
CA TYR A 302 4.34 -23.68 16.85
C TYR A 302 4.24 -22.15 16.84
N LYS A 303 4.92 -21.47 15.89
CA LYS A 303 4.99 -20.01 15.84
C LYS A 303 3.93 -19.33 14.97
N ASP A 304 3.02 -20.08 14.33
CA ASP A 304 2.16 -19.55 13.25
C ASP A 304 0.64 -19.59 13.56
N ASP A 305 0.22 -19.74 14.81
CA ASP A 305 -1.21 -19.79 15.17
C ASP A 305 -1.81 -18.35 15.13
N LYS A 306 -2.55 -18.04 14.05
CA LYS A 306 -3.27 -16.76 13.87
C LYS A 306 -4.58 -16.80 14.65
N GLY A 307 -4.66 -16.08 15.76
CA GLY A 307 -5.90 -15.91 16.52
C GLY A 307 -6.75 -14.76 15.98
N GLU A 308 -8.06 -14.91 16.00
CA GLU A 308 -9.01 -13.81 15.70
C GLU A 308 -8.91 -12.67 16.72
N LEU A 309 -9.10 -11.44 16.27
CA LEU A 309 -9.10 -10.25 17.11
C LEU A 309 -10.53 -9.90 17.51
N ASN A 310 -10.91 -10.22 18.75
CA ASN A 310 -12.25 -10.00 19.29
C ASN A 310 -12.27 -8.97 20.44
N LEU A 311 -11.57 -7.85 20.29
CA LEU A 311 -11.49 -6.83 21.34
C LEU A 311 -12.86 -6.23 21.69
N ALA A 312 -13.08 -5.97 22.98
CA ALA A 312 -14.25 -5.25 23.48
C ALA A 312 -14.21 -3.79 23.03
N TYR A 313 -15.38 -3.18 22.95
CA TYR A 313 -15.57 -1.75 22.71
C TYR A 313 -16.48 -1.14 23.78
N SER A 314 -16.32 0.16 24.03
CA SER A 314 -17.11 0.88 25.04
C SER A 314 -18.56 1.05 24.57
N ARG A 315 -19.50 1.18 25.54
CA ARG A 315 -20.92 1.45 25.23
C ARG A 315 -21.06 2.78 24.47
N LEU A 316 -21.82 2.77 23.37
CA LEU A 316 -22.10 3.93 22.52
C LEU A 316 -23.60 4.28 22.59
N GLY A 317 -23.92 5.57 22.76
CA GLY A 317 -25.27 6.10 22.65
C GLY A 317 -25.81 6.02 21.22
N LYS A 318 -27.09 6.33 21.01
CA LYS A 318 -27.70 6.28 19.67
C LYS A 318 -27.11 7.33 18.72
N GLN A 319 -26.93 8.56 19.18
CA GLN A 319 -26.37 9.68 18.41
C GLN A 319 -24.88 9.78 18.70
N VAL A 320 -24.09 9.81 17.63
CA VAL A 320 -22.62 9.85 17.69
C VAL A 320 -22.13 11.26 17.40
N PHE A 321 -22.45 11.77 16.21
CA PHE A 321 -22.17 13.14 15.81
C PHE A 321 -23.42 13.78 15.19
N GLU A 322 -23.60 15.08 15.44
CA GLU A 322 -24.59 15.91 14.75
C GLU A 322 -23.87 17.13 14.20
N LEU A 323 -23.90 17.25 12.88
CA LEU A 323 -23.34 18.34 12.12
C LEU A 323 -24.49 19.28 11.74
N GLU A 324 -24.42 20.55 12.12
CA GLU A 324 -25.40 21.58 11.79
C GLU A 324 -24.69 22.68 11.01
N ASP A 325 -24.98 22.77 9.72
CA ASP A 325 -24.50 23.83 8.82
C ASP A 325 -22.97 23.98 8.80
N LEU A 326 -22.26 22.83 8.82
CA LEU A 326 -20.81 22.80 8.93
C LEU A 326 -20.16 23.22 7.62
N SER A 327 -19.31 24.25 7.67
CA SER A 327 -18.55 24.75 6.51
C SER A 327 -17.08 24.93 6.85
N LYS A 328 -16.21 24.65 5.87
CA LYS A 328 -14.76 24.77 6.03
C LYS A 328 -14.09 25.25 4.76
N ALA A 329 -13.25 26.27 4.90
CA ALA A 329 -12.33 26.74 3.85
C ALA A 329 -10.89 26.77 4.38
N ILE A 330 -9.91 26.60 3.50
CA ILE A 330 -8.48 26.75 3.77
C ILE A 330 -7.87 27.62 2.66
N ASN A 331 -7.21 28.73 3.03
CA ASN A 331 -6.56 29.64 2.08
C ASN A 331 -7.48 30.01 0.89
N ASP A 332 -8.67 30.53 1.18
CA ASP A 332 -9.72 30.93 0.22
C ASP A 332 -10.29 29.78 -0.64
N LYS A 333 -9.83 28.54 -0.44
CA LYS A 333 -10.42 27.37 -1.08
C LYS A 333 -11.48 26.76 -0.19
N VAL A 334 -12.72 26.78 -0.65
CA VAL A 334 -13.83 26.09 -0.01
C VAL A 334 -13.63 24.58 -0.15
N LEU A 335 -13.67 23.86 0.98
CA LEU A 335 -13.59 22.40 1.01
C LEU A 335 -14.99 21.78 1.01
N PHE A 336 -15.87 22.28 1.88
CA PHE A 336 -17.30 21.94 1.91
C PHE A 336 -18.10 23.04 2.62
N GLU A 337 -19.37 23.18 2.22
CA GLU A 337 -20.30 24.17 2.73
C GLU A 337 -21.63 23.53 3.15
N HIS A 338 -22.24 24.09 4.18
CA HIS A 338 -23.61 23.78 4.62
C HIS A 338 -23.88 22.29 4.90
N LEU A 339 -22.88 21.58 5.40
CA LEU A 339 -22.97 20.16 5.70
C LEU A 339 -23.83 19.93 6.95
N THR A 340 -24.96 19.28 6.76
CA THR A 340 -25.90 18.96 7.85
C THR A 340 -26.23 17.49 7.82
N GLU A 341 -25.73 16.73 8.82
CA GLU A 341 -25.89 15.29 8.91
C GLU A 341 -25.90 14.80 10.35
N ILE A 342 -26.58 13.69 10.59
CA ILE A 342 -26.60 13.01 11.90
C ILE A 342 -26.00 11.62 11.72
N ILE A 343 -24.90 11.36 12.41
CA ILE A 343 -24.24 10.07 12.42
C ILE A 343 -24.72 9.27 13.63
N GLN A 344 -25.25 8.08 13.37
CA GLN A 344 -25.78 7.20 14.39
C GLN A 344 -24.82 6.05 14.73
N LYS A 345 -25.11 5.39 15.85
CA LYS A 345 -24.40 4.20 16.27
C LYS A 345 -24.51 3.09 15.23
N GLY A 346 -23.38 2.48 14.90
CA GLY A 346 -23.29 1.34 14.01
C GLY A 346 -23.18 1.69 12.52
N GLU A 347 -23.22 2.98 12.17
CA GLU A 347 -23.01 3.40 10.78
C GLU A 347 -21.59 3.08 10.31
N ARG A 348 -21.49 2.70 9.05
CA ARG A 348 -20.26 2.38 8.31
C ARG A 348 -20.17 3.30 7.11
N ILE A 349 -19.37 4.36 7.22
CA ILE A 349 -19.33 5.45 6.24
C ILE A 349 -17.97 5.46 5.55
N GLY A 350 -17.96 5.32 4.22
CA GLY A 350 -16.81 5.56 3.38
C GLY A 350 -16.81 7.01 2.89
N VAL A 351 -15.77 7.78 3.18
CA VAL A 351 -15.62 9.15 2.67
C VAL A 351 -14.76 9.12 1.42
N VAL A 352 -15.33 9.54 0.30
CA VAL A 352 -14.71 9.49 -1.04
C VAL A 352 -14.72 10.87 -1.70
N GLY A 353 -13.81 11.09 -2.64
CA GLY A 353 -13.68 12.36 -3.37
C GLY A 353 -12.27 12.58 -3.89
N PRO A 354 -12.05 13.57 -4.76
CA PRO A 354 -10.74 13.89 -5.30
C PRO A 354 -9.73 14.30 -4.22
N ASN A 355 -8.45 14.26 -4.57
CA ASN A 355 -7.40 14.73 -3.67
C ASN A 355 -7.56 16.23 -3.38
N GLY A 356 -7.44 16.61 -2.10
CA GLY A 356 -7.64 17.99 -1.65
C GLY A 356 -9.11 18.46 -1.59
N ALA A 357 -10.09 17.53 -1.59
CA ALA A 357 -11.51 17.83 -1.38
C ALA A 357 -11.91 18.08 0.08
N GLY A 358 -10.98 17.83 1.04
CA GLY A 358 -11.26 18.05 2.46
C GLY A 358 -11.59 16.80 3.26
N LYS A 359 -11.35 15.60 2.73
CA LYS A 359 -11.63 14.32 3.42
C LYS A 359 -10.95 14.22 4.79
N THR A 360 -9.63 14.37 4.83
CA THR A 360 -8.83 14.40 6.08
C THR A 360 -9.25 15.54 7.01
N THR A 361 -9.57 16.72 6.46
CA THR A 361 -10.04 17.86 7.24
C THR A 361 -11.36 17.54 7.95
N LEU A 362 -12.29 16.86 7.28
CA LEU A 362 -13.53 16.41 7.91
C LEU A 362 -13.25 15.43 9.06
N LEU A 363 -12.35 14.47 8.90
CA LEU A 363 -11.97 13.57 9.99
C LEU A 363 -11.29 14.32 11.16
N ASN A 364 -10.46 15.32 10.89
CA ASN A 364 -9.85 16.18 11.92
C ASN A 364 -10.90 16.97 12.70
N ILE A 365 -11.95 17.47 12.05
CA ILE A 365 -13.06 18.13 12.71
C ILE A 365 -13.84 17.14 13.59
N LEU A 366 -14.17 15.94 13.08
CA LEU A 366 -14.90 14.93 13.82
C LEU A 366 -14.10 14.36 15.01
N SER A 367 -12.77 14.33 14.91
CA SER A 367 -11.88 13.94 16.03
C SER A 367 -11.75 15.04 17.09
N GLY A 368 -12.13 16.29 16.77
CA GLY A 368 -11.97 17.46 17.64
C GLY A 368 -10.58 18.12 17.56
N GLU A 369 -9.73 17.70 16.62
CA GLU A 369 -8.40 18.30 16.43
C GLU A 369 -8.45 19.63 15.67
N ASP A 370 -9.33 19.74 14.69
CA ASP A 370 -9.60 21.01 14.02
C ASP A 370 -10.91 21.61 14.56
N GLN A 371 -10.79 22.74 15.24
CA GLN A 371 -11.92 23.48 15.81
C GLN A 371 -12.22 24.77 15.03
N GLN A 372 -11.52 25.04 13.93
CA GLN A 372 -11.70 26.22 13.10
C GLN A 372 -12.63 25.90 11.93
N PHE A 373 -13.93 25.94 12.15
CA PHE A 373 -14.97 25.74 11.14
C PHE A 373 -16.19 26.61 11.45
N GLU A 374 -17.04 26.84 10.46
CA GLU A 374 -18.34 27.48 10.64
C GLU A 374 -19.42 26.43 10.89
N GLY A 375 -20.50 26.82 11.58
CA GLY A 375 -21.57 25.90 11.98
C GLY A 375 -21.35 25.26 13.34
N LYS A 376 -21.96 24.09 13.60
CA LYS A 376 -21.87 23.39 14.88
C LYS A 376 -21.61 21.90 14.72
N LEU A 377 -20.77 21.38 15.58
CA LEU A 377 -20.56 19.93 15.77
C LEU A 377 -20.95 19.57 17.21
N LYS A 378 -21.93 18.67 17.36
CA LYS A 378 -22.27 18.08 18.64
C LYS A 378 -21.79 16.65 18.70
N THR A 379 -20.98 16.32 19.69
CA THR A 379 -20.46 14.98 19.94
C THR A 379 -21.21 14.33 21.08
N GLY A 380 -21.63 13.08 20.91
CA GLY A 380 -22.33 12.32 21.95
C GLY A 380 -21.45 12.12 23.20
N GLN A 381 -22.05 12.22 24.39
CA GLN A 381 -21.31 12.16 25.67
C GLN A 381 -20.52 10.88 25.91
N THR A 382 -20.91 9.77 25.28
CA THR A 382 -20.26 8.47 25.45
C THR A 382 -19.27 8.16 24.34
N VAL A 383 -19.05 9.07 23.40
CA VAL A 383 -18.16 8.88 22.24
C VAL A 383 -16.70 8.80 22.71
N LYS A 384 -16.03 7.73 22.26
CA LYS A 384 -14.59 7.51 22.41
C LYS A 384 -14.01 7.25 21.04
N VAL A 385 -13.37 8.27 20.49
CA VAL A 385 -12.77 8.22 19.14
C VAL A 385 -11.40 7.57 19.20
N ALA A 386 -11.15 6.61 18.30
CA ALA A 386 -9.82 6.24 17.89
C ALA A 386 -9.60 6.75 16.46
N TYR A 387 -8.59 7.58 16.27
CA TYR A 387 -8.28 8.16 14.98
C TYR A 387 -6.93 7.63 14.45
N PHE A 388 -7.01 6.81 13.42
CA PHE A 388 -5.85 6.35 12.66
C PHE A 388 -5.58 7.36 11.54
N LYS A 389 -4.49 8.12 11.69
CA LYS A 389 -4.14 9.22 10.81
C LYS A 389 -3.17 8.80 9.72
N GLN A 390 -3.29 9.44 8.58
CA GLN A 390 -2.25 9.44 7.57
C GLN A 390 -1.10 10.38 8.03
N THR A 391 -0.16 9.84 8.80
CA THR A 391 1.03 10.60 9.23
C THR A 391 2.29 9.95 8.72
N ASP A 392 3.23 10.76 8.22
CA ASP A 392 4.60 10.32 7.91
C ASP A 392 5.49 10.29 9.16
N GLU A 393 4.96 10.64 10.33
CA GLU A 393 5.70 10.62 11.57
C GLU A 393 6.04 9.20 11.99
N THR A 394 7.32 8.91 12.05
CA THR A 394 7.83 7.68 12.63
C THR A 394 7.65 7.74 14.14
N LEU A 395 7.24 6.62 14.74
CA LEU A 395 7.21 6.49 16.21
C LEU A 395 8.65 6.41 16.72
N ASP A 396 9.29 7.59 16.91
CA ASP A 396 10.66 7.66 17.45
C ASP A 396 10.63 7.57 18.98
N ARG A 397 10.30 6.38 19.50
CA ARG A 397 10.29 6.11 20.94
C ARG A 397 11.32 5.05 21.31
N ASP A 398 12.20 5.39 22.25
CA ASP A 398 13.22 4.49 22.80
C ASP A 398 12.65 3.55 23.89
N ILE A 399 11.44 3.01 23.64
CA ILE A 399 10.77 2.03 24.50
C ILE A 399 10.56 0.74 23.74
N ARG A 400 10.38 -0.37 24.48
CA ARG A 400 10.07 -1.67 23.87
C ARG A 400 8.64 -1.68 23.31
N MET A 401 8.42 -2.43 22.24
CA MET A 401 7.10 -2.62 21.64
C MET A 401 6.03 -3.04 22.67
N ILE A 402 6.36 -3.98 23.55
CA ILE A 402 5.43 -4.45 24.57
C ILE A 402 5.11 -3.35 25.59
N ASP A 403 6.09 -2.54 25.96
CA ASP A 403 5.92 -1.45 26.95
C ASP A 403 5.09 -0.31 26.35
N TYR A 404 5.25 -0.05 25.04
CA TYR A 404 4.45 0.93 24.29
C TYR A 404 2.93 0.64 24.36
N LEU A 405 2.55 -0.64 24.33
CA LEU A 405 1.13 -1.03 24.48
C LEU A 405 0.71 -1.07 25.95
N ARG A 406 1.61 -1.43 26.86
CA ARG A 406 1.33 -1.46 28.31
C ARG A 406 1.11 -0.07 28.91
N GLU A 407 1.61 0.98 28.28
CA GLU A 407 1.24 2.36 28.65
C GLU A 407 -0.28 2.57 28.62
N GLU A 408 -0.99 1.88 27.74
CA GLU A 408 -2.45 1.99 27.63
C GLU A 408 -3.19 1.02 28.55
N SER A 409 -2.78 -0.24 28.58
CA SER A 409 -3.36 -1.26 29.44
C SER A 409 -2.45 -2.47 29.56
N GLU A 410 -2.39 -3.07 30.74
CA GLU A 410 -1.68 -4.35 30.93
C GLU A 410 -2.44 -5.54 30.36
N ILE A 411 -3.78 -5.44 30.28
CA ILE A 411 -4.68 -6.51 29.86
C ILE A 411 -5.78 -5.88 29.00
N ALA A 412 -5.99 -6.43 27.81
CA ALA A 412 -7.14 -6.07 26.99
C ALA A 412 -8.33 -7.00 27.29
N LYS A 413 -9.55 -6.52 27.07
CA LYS A 413 -10.77 -7.31 27.21
C LYS A 413 -11.33 -7.68 25.85
N GLU A 414 -11.78 -8.91 25.72
CA GLU A 414 -12.57 -9.36 24.57
C GLU A 414 -14.08 -9.11 24.81
N LYS A 415 -14.88 -9.26 23.76
CA LYS A 415 -16.33 -9.03 23.79
C LYS A 415 -17.08 -9.96 24.76
N ASP A 416 -16.58 -11.17 24.93
CA ASP A 416 -17.11 -12.18 25.87
C ASP A 416 -16.69 -11.92 27.32
N GLY A 417 -15.89 -10.87 27.58
CA GLY A 417 -15.34 -10.53 28.89
C GLY A 417 -14.03 -11.22 29.23
N THR A 418 -13.50 -12.08 28.35
CA THR A 418 -12.21 -12.74 28.53
C THR A 418 -11.08 -11.73 28.51
N SER A 419 -10.10 -11.93 29.37
CA SER A 419 -8.89 -11.08 29.42
C SER A 419 -7.80 -11.67 28.54
N VAL A 420 -7.24 -10.82 27.66
CA VAL A 420 -6.15 -11.18 26.75
C VAL A 420 -4.91 -10.38 27.12
N SER A 421 -3.78 -11.05 27.23
CA SER A 421 -2.50 -10.39 27.52
C SER A 421 -1.99 -9.58 26.31
N ILE A 422 -1.24 -8.52 26.57
CA ILE A 422 -0.60 -7.72 25.51
C ILE A 422 0.31 -8.56 24.61
N THR A 423 0.98 -9.58 25.15
CA THR A 423 1.80 -10.51 24.35
C THR A 423 0.96 -11.30 23.35
N GLN A 424 -0.20 -11.81 23.74
CA GLN A 424 -1.12 -12.52 22.84
C GLN A 424 -1.68 -11.58 21.77
N LEU A 425 -1.99 -10.32 22.11
CA LEU A 425 -2.44 -9.34 21.13
C LEU A 425 -1.37 -9.01 20.09
N LEU A 426 -0.12 -8.84 20.53
CA LEU A 426 1.01 -8.63 19.61
C LEU A 426 1.14 -9.81 18.64
N GLU A 427 1.04 -11.05 19.12
CA GLU A 427 1.10 -12.24 18.26
C GLU A 427 -0.05 -12.28 17.25
N ARG A 428 -1.27 -11.97 17.67
CA ARG A 428 -2.45 -11.87 16.77
C ARG A 428 -2.30 -10.76 15.73
N PHE A 429 -1.55 -9.69 16.05
CA PHE A 429 -1.17 -8.61 15.14
C PHE A 429 0.14 -8.89 14.40
N LEU A 430 0.49 -10.15 14.22
CA LEU A 430 1.63 -10.61 13.42
C LEU A 430 3.00 -10.11 13.93
N PHE A 431 3.12 -9.87 15.23
CA PHE A 431 4.40 -9.60 15.87
C PHE A 431 4.87 -10.87 16.61
N PRO A 432 5.87 -11.60 16.08
CA PRO A 432 6.38 -12.79 16.75
C PRO A 432 6.93 -12.48 18.15
N SER A 433 6.72 -13.36 19.12
CA SER A 433 7.15 -13.16 20.52
C SER A 433 8.62 -12.80 20.69
N ALA A 434 9.50 -13.35 19.83
CA ALA A 434 10.92 -12.99 19.79
C ALA A 434 11.20 -11.51 19.48
N THR A 435 10.22 -10.79 18.92
CA THR A 435 10.36 -9.37 18.54
C THR A 435 9.79 -8.40 19.56
N HIS A 436 9.01 -8.86 20.55
CA HIS A 436 8.32 -8.00 21.52
C HIS A 436 9.25 -7.12 22.35
N GLY A 437 10.51 -7.53 22.53
CA GLY A 437 11.56 -6.77 23.21
C GLY A 437 12.26 -5.72 22.34
N LYS A 438 11.95 -5.65 21.02
CA LYS A 438 12.54 -4.63 20.14
C LYS A 438 12.03 -3.23 20.50
N LYS A 439 12.92 -2.25 20.35
CA LYS A 439 12.57 -0.83 20.52
C LYS A 439 11.73 -0.35 19.33
N VAL A 440 10.75 0.51 19.59
CA VAL A 440 9.79 0.99 18.60
C VAL A 440 10.46 1.66 17.41
N TYR A 441 11.48 2.49 17.63
CA TYR A 441 12.22 3.15 16.56
C TYR A 441 12.99 2.20 15.60
N LYS A 442 13.22 0.94 16.03
CA LYS A 442 13.88 -0.10 15.20
C LYS A 442 12.90 -0.88 14.31
N LEU A 443 11.63 -0.61 14.42
CA LEU A 443 10.61 -1.21 13.58
C LEU A 443 10.59 -0.54 12.20
N SER A 444 10.25 -1.30 11.17
CA SER A 444 9.93 -0.71 9.86
C SER A 444 8.70 0.20 9.93
N GLY A 445 8.55 1.14 9.00
CA GLY A 445 7.41 2.06 8.98
C GLY A 445 6.06 1.33 9.04
N GLY A 446 5.87 0.28 8.25
CA GLY A 446 4.65 -0.54 8.29
C GLY A 446 4.44 -1.29 9.61
N GLU A 447 5.52 -1.79 10.25
CA GLU A 447 5.44 -2.38 11.59
C GLU A 447 5.05 -1.33 12.64
N GLN A 448 5.57 -0.11 12.55
CA GLN A 448 5.19 0.99 13.44
C GLN A 448 3.71 1.36 13.29
N LYS A 449 3.22 1.49 12.05
CA LYS A 449 1.81 1.78 11.75
C LYS A 449 0.88 0.69 12.27
N ARG A 450 1.25 -0.58 12.09
CA ARG A 450 0.52 -1.73 12.63
C ARG A 450 0.50 -1.72 14.17
N LEU A 451 1.63 -1.40 14.82
CA LEU A 451 1.70 -1.28 16.27
C LEU A 451 0.83 -0.10 16.79
N TYR A 452 0.84 1.02 16.07
CA TYR A 452 0.02 2.18 16.38
C TYR A 452 -1.48 1.85 16.27
N LEU A 453 -1.89 1.15 15.20
CA LEU A 453 -3.27 0.69 15.06
C LEU A 453 -3.68 -0.19 16.25
N LEU A 454 -2.85 -1.16 16.63
CA LEU A 454 -3.13 -2.04 17.76
C LEU A 454 -3.31 -1.24 19.06
N ARG A 455 -2.47 -0.24 19.31
CA ARG A 455 -2.58 0.66 20.47
C ARG A 455 -3.94 1.37 20.51
N LEU A 456 -4.39 1.92 19.38
CA LEU A 456 -5.69 2.56 19.27
C LEU A 456 -6.85 1.61 19.61
N LEU A 457 -6.76 0.34 19.20
CA LEU A 457 -7.81 -0.65 19.44
C LEU A 457 -7.83 -1.15 20.90
N VAL A 458 -6.67 -1.20 21.57
CA VAL A 458 -6.57 -1.57 23.00
C VAL A 458 -7.32 -0.57 23.90
N HIS A 459 -7.43 0.68 23.50
CA HIS A 459 -8.20 1.73 24.19
C HIS A 459 -9.72 1.48 24.25
N GLN A 460 -10.22 0.41 23.63
CA GLN A 460 -11.66 0.09 23.55
C GLN A 460 -12.51 1.26 23.02
N PRO A 461 -12.17 1.81 21.84
CA PRO A 461 -12.95 2.87 21.23
C PRO A 461 -14.35 2.39 20.88
N ASN A 462 -15.27 3.32 20.64
CA ASN A 462 -16.59 3.03 20.09
C ASN A 462 -16.88 3.80 18.80
N VAL A 463 -15.94 4.66 18.39
CA VAL A 463 -15.91 5.31 17.08
C VAL A 463 -14.50 5.16 16.49
N LEU A 464 -14.42 4.65 15.27
CA LEU A 464 -13.18 4.54 14.50
C LEU A 464 -13.20 5.57 13.37
N LEU A 465 -12.20 6.44 13.35
CA LEU A 465 -11.87 7.30 12.22
C LEU A 465 -10.60 6.76 11.57
N LEU A 466 -10.68 6.40 10.31
CA LEU A 466 -9.57 5.78 9.58
C LEU A 466 -9.25 6.63 8.35
N ASP A 467 -8.06 7.23 8.32
CA ASP A 467 -7.60 8.05 7.20
C ASP A 467 -6.54 7.30 6.40
N GLU A 468 -6.93 6.83 5.22
CA GLU A 468 -6.11 6.05 4.28
C GLU A 468 -5.35 4.87 4.93
N PRO A 469 -6.02 3.98 5.69
CA PRO A 469 -5.33 2.89 6.38
C PRO A 469 -4.68 1.90 5.39
N THR A 470 -5.16 1.86 4.16
CA THR A 470 -4.69 0.96 3.10
C THR A 470 -3.32 1.33 2.54
N ASN A 471 -2.90 2.59 2.66
CA ASN A 471 -1.58 3.05 2.19
C ASN A 471 -0.43 2.56 3.08
N ASP A 472 -0.72 2.29 4.34
CA ASP A 472 0.31 2.08 5.37
C ASP A 472 0.35 0.65 5.93
N LEU A 473 -0.72 -0.12 5.73
CA LEU A 473 -0.88 -1.47 6.27
C LEU A 473 -0.74 -2.52 5.17
N ASP A 474 -0.07 -3.62 5.47
CA ASP A 474 0.00 -4.75 4.55
C ASP A 474 -1.35 -5.51 4.44
N THR A 475 -1.50 -6.30 3.39
CA THR A 475 -2.74 -7.01 3.09
C THR A 475 -3.20 -7.93 4.21
N GLU A 476 -2.28 -8.53 4.98
CA GLU A 476 -2.64 -9.38 6.12
C GLU A 476 -3.15 -8.55 7.31
N THR A 477 -2.51 -7.42 7.61
CA THR A 477 -2.98 -6.48 8.64
C THR A 477 -4.32 -5.87 8.27
N LEU A 478 -4.51 -5.53 6.99
CA LEU A 478 -5.80 -5.04 6.47
C LEU A 478 -6.91 -6.09 6.66
N THR A 479 -6.63 -7.36 6.41
CA THR A 479 -7.60 -8.44 6.66
C THR A 479 -7.98 -8.50 8.14
N ILE A 480 -7.01 -8.42 9.06
CA ILE A 480 -7.29 -8.39 10.50
C ILE A 480 -8.15 -7.17 10.88
N LEU A 481 -7.87 -6.00 10.29
CA LEU A 481 -8.67 -4.78 10.52
C LEU A 481 -10.09 -4.93 9.97
N GLU A 482 -10.27 -5.47 8.77
CA GLU A 482 -11.58 -5.74 8.16
C GLU A 482 -12.43 -6.68 9.03
N ASP A 483 -11.85 -7.79 9.49
CA ASP A 483 -12.51 -8.76 10.36
C ASP A 483 -12.91 -8.13 11.70
N TYR A 484 -12.02 -7.31 12.27
CA TYR A 484 -12.34 -6.54 13.46
C TYR A 484 -13.50 -5.56 13.22
N ILE A 485 -13.46 -4.78 12.15
CA ILE A 485 -14.53 -3.83 11.79
C ILE A 485 -15.85 -4.57 11.56
N HIS A 486 -15.82 -5.73 10.90
CA HIS A 486 -17.04 -6.51 10.65
C HIS A 486 -17.75 -6.88 11.94
N THR A 487 -17.00 -7.23 12.98
CA THR A 487 -17.55 -7.57 14.30
C THR A 487 -17.71 -6.37 15.24
N PHE A 488 -17.16 -5.20 14.91
CA PHE A 488 -17.18 -4.01 15.75
C PHE A 488 -18.60 -3.41 15.84
N GLY A 489 -19.13 -3.25 17.03
CA GLY A 489 -20.50 -2.73 17.26
C GLY A 489 -20.58 -1.21 17.38
N GLY A 490 -19.48 -0.49 17.18
CA GLY A 490 -19.42 0.98 17.15
C GLY A 490 -19.61 1.54 15.74
N THR A 491 -19.34 2.83 15.56
CA THR A 491 -19.41 3.54 14.27
C THR A 491 -18.04 3.64 13.63
N VAL A 492 -17.98 3.49 12.31
CA VAL A 492 -16.75 3.60 11.53
C VAL A 492 -16.91 4.63 10.43
N ILE A 493 -15.97 5.56 10.34
CA ILE A 493 -15.89 6.53 9.25
C ILE A 493 -14.48 6.39 8.67
N THR A 494 -14.39 6.03 7.40
CA THR A 494 -13.11 5.77 6.77
C THR A 494 -12.94 6.52 5.46
N VAL A 495 -11.77 7.09 5.28
CA VAL A 495 -11.29 7.59 3.99
C VAL A 495 -10.39 6.52 3.41
N SER A 496 -10.64 6.07 2.20
CA SER A 496 -9.75 5.17 1.49
C SER A 496 -9.93 5.28 -0.02
N HIS A 497 -8.87 4.98 -0.74
CA HIS A 497 -8.87 4.78 -2.20
C HIS A 497 -8.86 3.30 -2.61
N ASP A 498 -8.83 2.37 -1.65
CA ASP A 498 -8.98 0.93 -1.90
C ASP A 498 -10.47 0.53 -1.98
N ARG A 499 -10.91 0.20 -3.20
CA ARG A 499 -12.30 -0.25 -3.47
C ARG A 499 -12.64 -1.53 -2.72
N TYR A 500 -11.69 -2.44 -2.59
CA TYR A 500 -11.89 -3.73 -1.94
C TYR A 500 -12.16 -3.55 -0.45
N PHE A 501 -11.37 -2.68 0.19
CA PHE A 501 -11.55 -2.30 1.58
C PHE A 501 -12.90 -1.59 1.81
N LEU A 502 -13.22 -0.60 0.98
CA LEU A 502 -14.47 0.15 1.09
C LEU A 502 -15.70 -0.76 0.91
N ASN A 503 -15.69 -1.68 -0.06
CA ASN A 503 -16.79 -2.63 -0.28
C ASN A 503 -17.02 -3.57 0.92
N LYS A 504 -15.97 -3.93 1.65
CA LYS A 504 -16.08 -4.77 2.84
C LYS A 504 -16.54 -4.00 4.08
N VAL A 505 -16.14 -2.75 4.21
CA VAL A 505 -16.28 -1.98 5.45
C VAL A 505 -17.46 -1.02 5.40
N ALA A 506 -17.69 -0.31 4.29
CA ALA A 506 -18.70 0.74 4.18
C ALA A 506 -20.09 0.21 3.77
N GLN A 507 -21.14 0.88 4.25
CA GLN A 507 -22.55 0.65 3.90
C GLN A 507 -23.18 1.89 3.28
N SER A 508 -22.52 3.03 3.41
CA SER A 508 -22.87 4.29 2.78
C SER A 508 -21.62 5.10 2.48
N TYR A 509 -21.72 6.01 1.52
CA TYR A 509 -20.62 6.83 1.06
C TYR A 509 -20.94 8.31 1.17
N TRP A 510 -20.00 9.10 1.66
CA TRP A 510 -20.01 10.53 1.62
C TRP A 510 -19.09 11.00 0.50
N PHE A 511 -19.67 11.49 -0.57
CA PHE A 511 -18.94 11.99 -1.72
C PHE A 511 -18.73 13.49 -1.60
N ILE A 512 -17.49 13.92 -1.38
CA ILE A 512 -17.11 15.33 -1.26
C ILE A 512 -16.54 15.77 -2.62
N HIS A 513 -17.22 16.73 -3.25
CA HIS A 513 -16.81 17.31 -4.53
C HIS A 513 -17.34 18.75 -4.67
N ASP A 514 -16.58 19.62 -5.33
CA ASP A 514 -16.97 20.98 -5.68
C ASP A 514 -17.59 21.78 -4.50
N GLY A 515 -17.07 21.60 -3.28
CA GLY A 515 -17.56 22.26 -2.07
C GLY A 515 -18.83 21.65 -1.47
N GLN A 516 -19.36 20.58 -2.02
CA GLN A 516 -20.56 19.90 -1.55
C GLN A 516 -20.27 18.50 -1.06
N MET A 517 -21.11 17.97 -0.19
CA MET A 517 -21.09 16.58 0.23
C MET A 517 -22.42 15.92 -0.08
N GLU A 518 -22.39 14.78 -0.72
CA GLU A 518 -23.55 13.98 -1.05
C GLU A 518 -23.48 12.61 -0.39
N LYS A 519 -24.59 12.17 0.20
CA LYS A 519 -24.70 10.86 0.86
C LYS A 519 -25.32 9.85 -0.10
N ILE A 520 -24.57 8.77 -0.36
CA ILE A 520 -24.99 7.66 -1.22
C ILE A 520 -25.10 6.42 -0.35
N ILE A 521 -26.29 5.81 -0.33
CA ILE A 521 -26.53 4.55 0.41
C ILE A 521 -26.38 3.39 -0.57
N GLY A 522 -25.60 2.39 -0.21
CA GLY A 522 -25.39 1.20 -1.05
C GLY A 522 -23.94 0.78 -1.12
N THR A 523 -23.56 0.16 -2.24
CA THR A 523 -22.21 -0.35 -2.53
C THR A 523 -21.33 0.71 -3.17
N PHE A 524 -20.04 0.39 -3.31
CA PHE A 524 -19.12 1.26 -4.07
C PHE A 524 -19.53 1.40 -5.55
N GLU A 525 -20.17 0.37 -6.12
CA GLU A 525 -20.67 0.40 -7.49
C GLU A 525 -21.82 1.41 -7.65
N ASP A 526 -22.67 1.57 -6.63
CA ASP A 526 -23.72 2.58 -6.62
C ASP A 526 -23.11 3.99 -6.64
N TYR A 527 -22.05 4.21 -5.85
CA TYR A 527 -21.27 5.45 -5.89
C TYR A 527 -20.64 5.70 -7.27
N GLU A 528 -20.00 4.70 -7.89
CA GLU A 528 -19.42 4.87 -9.23
C GLU A 528 -20.48 5.19 -10.29
N SER A 529 -21.63 4.55 -10.22
CA SER A 529 -22.75 4.80 -11.12
C SER A 529 -23.30 6.22 -10.96
N TYR A 530 -23.43 6.68 -9.73
CA TYR A 530 -23.82 8.04 -9.41
C TYR A 530 -22.81 9.07 -9.95
N LYS A 531 -21.51 8.87 -9.68
CA LYS A 531 -20.43 9.74 -10.19
C LYS A 531 -20.44 9.83 -11.73
N LYS A 532 -20.58 8.70 -12.42
CA LYS A 532 -20.69 8.68 -13.91
C LYS A 532 -21.88 9.46 -14.42
N SER A 533 -23.00 9.49 -13.69
CA SER A 533 -24.18 10.29 -14.05
C SER A 533 -23.93 11.79 -13.91
N LEU A 534 -23.22 12.21 -12.86
CA LEU A 534 -22.82 13.61 -12.65
C LEU A 534 -21.88 14.11 -13.76
N ASP A 535 -20.88 13.30 -14.14
CA ASP A 535 -19.91 13.67 -15.19
C ASP A 535 -20.59 13.81 -16.56
N LYS A 536 -21.57 12.95 -16.88
CA LYS A 536 -22.40 13.06 -18.10
C LYS A 536 -23.22 14.34 -18.10
N ASN A 537 -23.84 14.70 -16.98
CA ASN A 537 -24.64 15.93 -16.89
C ASN A 537 -23.75 17.18 -17.04
N LYS A 538 -22.55 17.19 -16.47
CA LYS A 538 -21.58 18.29 -16.64
C LYS A 538 -21.06 18.41 -18.09
N SER A 539 -20.92 17.31 -18.81
CA SER A 539 -20.51 17.31 -20.22
C SER A 539 -21.61 17.78 -21.18
N THR A 540 -22.88 17.63 -20.80
CA THR A 540 -24.05 18.04 -21.60
C THR A 540 -24.37 19.53 -21.42
N LEU A 541 -23.86 20.17 -20.36
CA LEU A 541 -24.05 21.59 -20.05
C LEU A 541 -22.90 22.49 -20.55
N LYS A 542 -21.83 21.92 -21.09
CA LYS A 542 -20.75 22.61 -21.81
C LYS A 542 -20.93 22.47 -23.33
#